data_aa7f92d5d6a7a8d19b16e5f4f4095d70
#
_entry.id   aa7f92d5d6a7a8d19b16e5f4f4095d70
#
_cell.length_a   1.000
_cell.length_b   1.000
_cell.length_c   1.000
_cell.angle_alpha   90.00
_cell.angle_beta   90.00
_cell.angle_gamma   90.00
#
_symmetry.space_group_name_H-M   'P 1'
#
loop_
_entity.id
_entity.type
_entity.pdbx_description
1 polymer ?
#
loop_
_entity_poly.entity_id
_entity_poly.type
_entity_poly.pdbx_seq_one_letter_code
_entity_poly.pdbx_strand_id
1 'polypeptide(L)'
;MLCYENCVEFSCFENDLDAFIPEIWAKSALELLYENMVVAHLVNRQFENEVADYGDLVHAQRPADSKLRRRTDSTTASTLVQDAEASDIQVPLDQWFNQTFIIRPGEMSKSYVDLVSKYLAPRMKMIARGIDRILLGRVHEFLGTPATRAGVLAAMDEDNAYETMVEADKILNDKNAPTDGRSLILSSDAKSKMLLCDKFVKASERGDGGSALATAKLGHILGFDTYMAQNTNHCHTGADISADATETTYAAEYAGTIALASNTVQEGEYVNIAGNDQPTWATDQQTDTITLNEALKYAVENAAVVTIYKACDVDASLQTGTTYAAGYAERITLDGYTANKGPQVGQLLSFGKTAETRHTYTVIEVEAINTTSCYVLLDRPLEKAVADGDDLAFPGPYGSLCPAMCRDALSLVTRPLAAQNGAGMLTAVQDAYGIGVRVAMQDVINQGRVVSIDLLAGVAVLDEDQCVVVLA
;
A
#
# COMPACT_ATOMS: atom_id res chain seq x y z
N MET A 1 74.68 19.56 29.91
CA MET A 1 73.61 19.08 30.80
C MET A 1 72.46 18.64 29.94
N LEU A 2 72.42 17.36 29.70
CA LEU A 2 71.51 16.70 28.71
C LEU A 2 70.22 16.31 29.41
N CYS A 3 69.14 16.79 28.97
CA CYS A 3 67.83 16.22 29.27
C CYS A 3 67.32 15.38 28.04
N TYR A 4 67.25 14.10 28.24
CA TYR A 4 66.64 13.17 27.31
C TYR A 4 65.13 13.26 27.45
N GLU A 5 64.49 13.66 26.40
CA GLU A 5 63.05 13.45 26.20
C GLU A 5 62.89 12.08 25.59
N ASN A 6 62.45 11.12 26.36
CA ASN A 6 61.81 9.90 25.85
C ASN A 6 60.31 10.11 25.89
N CYS A 7 59.78 10.71 24.85
CA CYS A 7 58.35 10.52 24.50
C CYS A 7 58.21 9.11 23.92
N VAL A 8 57.72 8.18 24.71
CA VAL A 8 57.19 6.94 24.22
C VAL A 8 55.83 7.30 23.55
N GLU A 9 55.86 7.36 22.24
CA GLU A 9 54.59 7.33 21.47
C GLU A 9 53.91 6.03 21.81
N PHE A 10 52.91 6.10 22.67
CA PHE A 10 51.87 5.06 22.72
C PHE A 10 51.15 5.12 21.39
N SER A 11 51.57 4.32 20.42
CA SER A 11 50.70 3.94 19.32
C SER A 11 49.47 3.28 19.95
N CYS A 12 48.38 3.99 19.99
CA CYS A 12 47.08 3.38 20.23
C CYS A 12 46.91 2.27 19.18
N PHE A 13 47.06 1.05 19.61
CA PHE A 13 46.54 -0.07 18.86
C PHE A 13 45.00 0.06 18.93
N GLU A 14 44.43 0.84 18.04
CA GLU A 14 43.04 0.75 17.74
C GLU A 14 42.85 -0.62 17.12
N ASN A 15 42.29 -1.52 17.91
CA ASN A 15 41.71 -2.72 17.31
C ASN A 15 40.56 -2.28 16.40
N ASP A 16 40.82 -2.32 15.11
CA ASP A 16 39.84 -2.00 14.05
C ASP A 16 38.75 -3.11 13.93
N LEU A 17 38.29 -3.59 15.07
CA LEU A 17 37.13 -4.50 15.18
C LEU A 17 35.78 -3.76 15.01
N ASP A 18 35.79 -2.44 15.15
CA ASP A 18 34.60 -1.62 15.04
C ASP A 18 34.09 -1.52 13.58
N ALA A 19 34.97 -1.71 12.60
CA ALA A 19 34.61 -1.70 11.18
C ALA A 19 33.72 -2.92 10.78
N PHE A 20 33.90 -4.05 11.45
CA PHE A 20 33.10 -5.27 11.14
C PHE A 20 31.72 -5.29 11.79
N ILE A 21 31.49 -4.56 12.85
CA ILE A 21 30.23 -4.57 13.58
C ILE A 21 29.06 -4.01 12.74
N PRO A 22 29.19 -2.85 12.07
CA PRO A 22 28.12 -2.32 11.21
C PRO A 22 27.76 -3.28 10.05
N GLU A 23 28.74 -3.93 9.44
CA GLU A 23 28.53 -4.87 8.33
C GLU A 23 27.75 -6.11 8.78
N ILE A 24 28.11 -6.67 9.95
CA ILE A 24 27.40 -7.82 10.52
C ILE A 24 25.96 -7.45 10.86
N TRP A 25 25.75 -6.26 11.41
CA TRP A 25 24.41 -5.75 11.71
C TRP A 25 23.60 -5.51 10.44
N ALA A 26 24.19 -4.93 9.41
CA ALA A 26 23.53 -4.69 8.13
C ALA A 26 23.12 -6.01 7.45
N LYS A 27 23.99 -7.03 7.47
CA LYS A 27 23.67 -8.37 6.96
C LYS A 27 22.51 -9.01 7.73
N SER A 28 22.58 -9.01 9.06
CA SER A 28 21.50 -9.57 9.89
C SER A 28 20.20 -8.78 9.76
N ALA A 29 20.27 -7.46 9.58
CA ALA A 29 19.12 -6.60 9.32
C ALA A 29 18.42 -6.99 8.02
N LEU A 30 19.21 -7.20 6.96
CA LEU A 30 18.70 -7.56 5.65
C LEU A 30 18.01 -8.94 5.66
N GLU A 31 18.62 -9.94 6.28
CA GLU A 31 18.03 -11.28 6.42
C GLU A 31 16.69 -11.22 7.17
N LEU A 32 16.66 -10.51 8.31
CA LEU A 32 15.43 -10.32 9.10
C LEU A 32 14.35 -9.53 8.35
N LEU A 33 14.75 -8.54 7.55
CA LEU A 33 13.83 -7.77 6.72
C LEU A 33 13.20 -8.67 5.66
N TYR A 34 14.02 -9.41 4.92
CA TYR A 34 13.58 -10.30 3.85
C TYR A 34 12.62 -11.38 4.35
N GLU A 35 12.87 -12.00 5.50
CA GLU A 35 12.02 -13.03 6.10
C GLU A 35 10.64 -12.50 6.52
N ASN A 36 10.52 -11.21 6.83
CA ASN A 36 9.27 -10.65 7.38
C ASN A 36 8.41 -9.92 6.35
N MET A 37 8.88 -9.71 5.13
CA MET A 37 8.10 -9.14 4.04
C MET A 37 7.24 -10.20 3.35
N VAL A 38 6.02 -9.85 2.99
CA VAL A 38 5.11 -10.73 2.25
C VAL A 38 4.85 -10.15 0.85
N VAL A 39 4.35 -8.93 0.79
CA VAL A 39 3.90 -8.28 -0.45
C VAL A 39 5.07 -7.92 -1.35
N ALA A 40 6.17 -7.47 -0.77
CA ALA A 40 7.36 -7.07 -1.52
C ALA A 40 7.98 -8.20 -2.39
N HIS A 41 7.67 -9.46 -2.11
CA HIS A 41 8.10 -10.59 -2.94
C HIS A 41 7.21 -10.84 -4.16
N LEU A 42 6.00 -10.30 -4.15
CA LEU A 42 4.96 -10.56 -5.15
C LEU A 42 4.89 -9.48 -6.22
N VAL A 43 5.60 -8.37 -6.04
CA VAL A 43 5.61 -7.20 -6.94
C VAL A 43 6.85 -7.16 -7.82
N ASN A 44 6.83 -6.30 -8.85
CA ASN A 44 7.96 -6.11 -9.75
C ASN A 44 9.08 -5.30 -9.07
N ARG A 45 10.32 -5.80 -9.16
CA ARG A 45 11.55 -5.18 -8.63
C ARG A 45 12.66 -5.10 -9.67
N GLN A 46 12.33 -5.12 -10.96
CA GLN A 46 13.33 -5.19 -12.03
C GLN A 46 14.08 -3.86 -12.24
N PHE A 47 13.51 -2.75 -11.75
CA PHE A 47 14.06 -1.40 -11.95
C PHE A 47 15.15 -1.00 -10.94
N GLU A 48 15.48 -1.86 -10.00
CA GLU A 48 16.48 -1.59 -8.96
C GLU A 48 17.88 -1.29 -9.54
N ASN A 49 18.25 -1.94 -10.64
CA ASN A 49 19.56 -1.72 -11.27
C ASN A 49 19.70 -0.35 -11.94
N GLU A 50 18.60 0.29 -12.33
CA GLU A 50 18.61 1.61 -12.97
C GLU A 50 18.76 2.76 -11.96
N VAL A 51 18.46 2.48 -10.69
CA VAL A 51 18.53 3.45 -9.59
C VAL A 51 19.95 3.68 -9.09
N ALA A 52 20.89 2.82 -9.45
CA ALA A 52 22.23 2.80 -8.84
C ALA A 52 23.02 4.11 -9.01
N ASP A 53 22.75 4.90 -10.04
CA ASP A 53 23.68 5.96 -10.38
C ASP A 53 23.28 7.39 -10.01
N TYR A 54 22.08 7.88 -10.16
CA TYR A 54 21.66 9.26 -9.75
C TYR A 54 20.19 9.54 -10.11
N GLY A 55 19.38 9.92 -9.15
CA GLY A 55 18.03 10.46 -9.40
C GLY A 55 17.05 10.11 -8.28
N ASP A 56 16.12 11.01 -8.04
CA ASP A 56 15.00 10.80 -7.12
C ASP A 56 13.80 10.12 -7.82
N LEU A 57 13.88 9.92 -9.14
CA LEU A 57 12.84 9.33 -9.98
C LEU A 57 13.44 8.20 -10.81
N VAL A 58 12.75 7.08 -10.82
CA VAL A 58 13.04 5.95 -11.71
C VAL A 58 12.01 5.92 -12.82
N HIS A 59 12.47 5.81 -14.05
CA HIS A 59 11.63 5.75 -15.23
C HIS A 59 11.39 4.31 -15.64
N ALA A 60 10.17 3.81 -15.47
CA ALA A 60 9.73 2.52 -15.95
C ALA A 60 9.04 2.67 -17.30
N GLN A 61 9.54 2.02 -18.33
CA GLN A 61 8.95 2.07 -19.67
C GLN A 61 7.95 0.93 -19.85
N ARG A 62 6.70 1.28 -20.11
CA ARG A 62 5.68 0.33 -20.53
C ARG A 62 5.51 0.42 -22.05
N PRO A 63 5.82 -0.66 -22.82
CA PRO A 63 5.57 -0.67 -24.25
C PRO A 63 4.06 -0.65 -24.52
N ALA A 64 3.60 0.20 -25.42
CA ALA A 64 2.22 0.21 -25.85
C ALA A 64 1.94 -0.98 -26.78
N ASP A 65 0.71 -1.49 -26.69
CA ASP A 65 0.26 -2.59 -27.54
C ASP A 65 0.17 -2.14 -29.00
N SER A 66 0.84 -2.88 -29.89
CA SER A 66 0.78 -2.64 -31.31
C SER A 66 -0.44 -3.31 -31.95
N LYS A 67 -1.11 -2.64 -32.89
CA LYS A 67 -2.28 -3.19 -33.60
C LYS A 67 -1.85 -4.13 -34.73
N LEU A 68 -2.40 -5.33 -34.76
CA LEU A 68 -2.19 -6.26 -35.87
C LEU A 68 -2.77 -5.67 -37.18
N ARG A 69 -1.94 -5.56 -38.20
CA ARG A 69 -2.36 -5.10 -39.51
C ARG A 69 -2.24 -6.22 -40.55
N ARG A 70 -3.26 -6.35 -41.37
CA ARG A 70 -3.24 -7.33 -42.45
C ARG A 70 -2.69 -6.68 -43.72
N ARG A 71 -1.68 -7.31 -44.33
CA ARG A 71 -1.10 -6.90 -45.59
C ARG A 71 -1.84 -7.55 -46.77
N THR A 72 -2.07 -6.79 -47.82
CA THR A 72 -2.53 -7.24 -49.16
C THR A 72 -1.55 -6.73 -50.21
N ASP A 73 -1.62 -7.24 -51.43
CA ASP A 73 -0.73 -6.83 -52.50
C ASP A 73 -0.85 -5.34 -52.87
N SER A 74 -1.99 -4.72 -52.55
CA SER A 74 -2.23 -3.28 -52.76
C SER A 74 -1.86 -2.42 -51.55
N THR A 75 -1.38 -3.01 -50.44
CA THR A 75 -1.08 -2.27 -49.22
C THR A 75 0.24 -1.54 -49.36
N THR A 76 0.23 -0.21 -49.16
CA THR A 76 1.45 0.62 -49.19
C THR A 76 2.18 0.54 -47.84
N ALA A 77 3.51 0.74 -47.88
CA ALA A 77 4.34 0.69 -46.67
C ALA A 77 3.86 1.72 -45.60
N SER A 78 3.39 2.89 -46.01
CA SER A 78 2.89 3.96 -45.13
C SER A 78 1.68 3.57 -44.31
N THR A 79 0.85 2.62 -44.80
CA THR A 79 -0.32 2.12 -44.04
C THR A 79 0.03 0.99 -43.09
N LEU A 80 1.20 0.41 -43.19
CA LEU A 80 1.67 -0.68 -42.34
C LEU A 80 2.56 -0.20 -41.19
N VAL A 81 3.22 0.94 -41.35
CA VAL A 81 4.09 1.51 -40.33
C VAL A 81 3.24 1.97 -39.14
N GLN A 82 3.65 1.57 -37.97
CA GLN A 82 3.12 2.04 -36.70
C GLN A 82 4.27 2.62 -35.88
N ASP A 83 4.05 3.76 -35.25
CA ASP A 83 5.03 4.30 -34.34
C ASP A 83 5.10 3.40 -33.09
N ALA A 84 6.31 3.15 -32.62
CA ALA A 84 6.52 2.48 -31.35
C ALA A 84 6.31 3.51 -30.24
N GLU A 85 5.18 3.43 -29.57
CA GLU A 85 4.88 4.25 -28.42
C GLU A 85 5.26 3.48 -27.14
N ALA A 86 5.82 4.17 -26.17
CA ALA A 86 6.03 3.65 -24.83
C ALA A 86 5.57 4.72 -23.84
N SER A 87 4.81 4.31 -22.86
CA SER A 87 4.47 5.20 -21.74
C SER A 87 5.59 5.16 -20.71
N ASP A 88 5.95 6.35 -20.20
CA ASP A 88 6.92 6.52 -19.14
C ASP A 88 6.17 6.61 -17.79
N ILE A 89 6.45 5.66 -16.91
CA ILE A 89 5.90 5.64 -15.57
C ILE A 89 7.01 6.03 -14.62
N GLN A 90 6.78 7.10 -13.86
CA GLN A 90 7.76 7.60 -12.91
C GLN A 90 7.51 6.98 -11.54
N VAL A 91 8.53 6.32 -11.00
CA VAL A 91 8.53 5.79 -9.63
C VAL A 91 9.33 6.75 -8.74
N PRO A 92 8.69 7.57 -7.91
CA PRO A 92 9.40 8.46 -7.01
C PRO A 92 9.99 7.68 -5.84
N LEU A 93 11.23 7.99 -5.47
CA LEU A 93 11.89 7.48 -4.26
C LEU A 93 11.63 8.47 -3.11
N ASP A 94 10.45 8.46 -2.57
CA ASP A 94 9.94 9.45 -1.63
C ASP A 94 9.76 8.93 -0.19
N GLN A 95 9.90 7.61 0.02
CA GLN A 95 9.71 6.96 1.31
C GLN A 95 11.06 6.63 1.97
N TRP A 96 11.42 7.43 2.95
CA TRP A 96 12.61 7.19 3.75
C TRP A 96 12.23 6.63 5.12
N PHE A 97 12.36 5.32 5.27
CA PHE A 97 12.16 4.66 6.54
C PHE A 97 13.42 4.70 7.40
N ASN A 98 13.26 5.11 8.64
CA ASN A 98 14.34 5.16 9.63
C ASN A 98 13.89 4.49 10.93
N GLN A 99 14.81 3.69 11.51
CA GLN A 99 14.66 3.15 12.86
C GLN A 99 15.94 3.40 13.64
N THR A 100 15.88 4.34 14.56
CA THR A 100 17.04 4.72 15.39
C THR A 100 16.86 4.26 16.83
N PHE A 101 17.92 3.75 17.43
CA PHE A 101 17.94 3.34 18.83
C PHE A 101 19.30 3.51 19.46
N ILE A 102 19.34 3.56 20.79
CA ILE A 102 20.56 3.69 21.56
C ILE A 102 20.85 2.40 22.33
N ILE A 103 22.11 1.94 22.25
CA ILE A 103 22.61 0.82 23.06
C ILE A 103 23.48 1.42 24.16
N ARG A 104 23.09 1.24 25.40
CA ARG A 104 23.82 1.78 26.54
C ARG A 104 25.05 0.95 26.86
N PRO A 105 26.12 1.52 27.50
CA PRO A 105 27.38 0.81 27.78
C PRO A 105 27.21 -0.49 28.57
N GLY A 106 26.25 -0.55 29.53
CA GLY A 106 25.97 -1.76 30.30
C GLY A 106 25.30 -2.86 29.46
N GLU A 107 24.72 -2.54 28.33
CA GLU A 107 24.11 -3.49 27.40
C GLU A 107 25.11 -3.99 26.35
N MET A 108 26.11 -3.18 26.01
CA MET A 108 27.17 -3.56 25.08
C MET A 108 28.04 -4.74 25.59
N SER A 109 28.06 -4.98 26.89
CA SER A 109 28.75 -6.14 27.49
C SER A 109 27.99 -7.47 27.33
N LYS A 110 26.78 -7.47 26.76
CA LYS A 110 25.98 -8.67 26.51
C LYS A 110 26.37 -9.33 25.19
N SER A 111 25.94 -10.58 25.04
CA SER A 111 26.15 -11.32 23.78
C SER A 111 25.53 -10.60 22.58
N TYR A 112 26.20 -10.60 21.44
CA TYR A 112 25.69 -10.07 20.17
C TYR A 112 24.32 -10.66 19.80
N VAL A 113 24.12 -11.96 19.99
CA VAL A 113 22.83 -12.63 19.71
C VAL A 113 21.70 -12.05 20.54
N ASP A 114 21.96 -11.73 21.80
CA ASP A 114 20.95 -11.11 22.66
C ASP A 114 20.61 -9.66 22.22
N LEU A 115 21.60 -8.93 21.72
CA LEU A 115 21.40 -7.58 21.20
C LEU A 115 20.58 -7.60 19.90
N VAL A 116 20.91 -8.49 18.95
CA VAL A 116 20.16 -8.64 17.71
C VAL A 116 18.71 -9.02 17.98
N SER A 117 18.46 -10.02 18.82
CA SER A 117 17.10 -10.46 19.11
C SER A 117 16.25 -9.41 19.83
N LYS A 118 16.87 -8.59 20.70
CA LYS A 118 16.16 -7.58 21.49
C LYS A 118 15.96 -6.24 20.80
N TYR A 119 16.92 -5.81 20.00
CA TYR A 119 16.93 -4.47 19.44
C TYR A 119 16.76 -4.45 17.92
N LEU A 120 17.40 -5.33 17.17
CA LEU A 120 17.36 -5.34 15.72
C LEU A 120 16.08 -5.98 15.19
N ALA A 121 15.78 -7.20 15.61
CA ALA A 121 14.65 -7.96 15.05
C ALA A 121 13.28 -7.25 15.16
N PRO A 122 12.89 -6.62 16.28
CA PRO A 122 11.62 -5.90 16.34
C PRO A 122 11.55 -4.72 15.37
N ARG A 123 12.69 -4.02 15.17
CA ARG A 123 12.75 -2.85 14.27
C ARG A 123 12.71 -3.25 12.81
N MET A 124 13.38 -4.34 12.46
CA MET A 124 13.30 -4.88 11.10
C MET A 124 11.88 -5.31 10.74
N LYS A 125 11.15 -5.91 11.69
CA LYS A 125 9.73 -6.21 11.51
C LYS A 125 8.88 -4.96 11.26
N MET A 126 9.20 -3.84 11.90
CA MET A 126 8.47 -2.58 11.68
C MET A 126 8.77 -2.00 10.30
N ILE A 127 10.02 -2.04 9.83
CA ILE A 127 10.38 -1.61 8.47
C ILE A 127 9.70 -2.51 7.43
N ALA A 128 9.73 -3.84 7.61
CA ALA A 128 9.05 -4.78 6.73
C ALA A 128 7.53 -4.50 6.64
N ARG A 129 6.89 -4.24 7.77
CA ARG A 129 5.49 -3.83 7.81
C ARG A 129 5.25 -2.48 7.12
N GLY A 130 6.18 -1.54 7.25
CA GLY A 130 6.14 -0.26 6.56
C GLY A 130 6.14 -0.44 5.05
N ILE A 131 7.05 -1.27 4.52
CA ILE A 131 7.11 -1.60 3.09
C ILE A 131 5.82 -2.27 2.61
N ASP A 132 5.34 -3.28 3.32
CA ASP A 132 4.09 -3.95 2.95
C ASP A 132 2.90 -2.99 2.97
N ARG A 133 2.85 -2.05 3.93
CA ARG A 133 1.78 -1.06 4.04
C ARG A 133 1.80 -0.03 2.91
N ILE A 134 2.97 0.47 2.48
CA ILE A 134 3.03 1.40 1.34
C ILE A 134 2.65 0.70 0.04
N LEU A 135 3.00 -0.58 -0.14
CA LEU A 135 2.57 -1.36 -1.30
C LEU A 135 1.06 -1.57 -1.30
N LEU A 136 0.52 -2.04 -0.18
CA LEU A 136 -0.92 -2.22 -0.04
C LEU A 136 -1.67 -0.89 -0.03
N GLY A 137 -1.02 0.20 0.40
CA GLY A 137 -1.55 1.55 0.34
C GLY A 137 -1.96 1.99 -1.06
N ARG A 138 -1.25 1.52 -2.09
CA ARG A 138 -1.55 1.81 -3.49
C ARG A 138 -2.69 0.98 -4.07
N VAL A 139 -3.18 -0.04 -3.36
CA VAL A 139 -4.25 -0.91 -3.86
C VAL A 139 -5.55 -0.14 -4.13
N HIS A 140 -5.79 0.96 -3.43
CA HIS A 140 -6.98 1.78 -3.69
C HIS A 140 -6.97 2.46 -5.08
N GLU A 141 -5.80 2.64 -5.69
CA GLU A 141 -5.69 3.22 -7.04
C GLU A 141 -6.31 2.30 -8.11
N PHE A 142 -6.36 1.00 -7.86
CA PHE A 142 -7.07 0.05 -8.72
C PHE A 142 -8.60 0.11 -8.60
N LEU A 143 -9.14 0.82 -7.61
CA LEU A 143 -10.58 1.04 -7.44
C LEU A 143 -11.16 2.01 -8.47
N GLY A 144 -10.30 2.66 -9.26
CA GLY A 144 -10.85 3.16 -10.38
C GLY A 144 -10.87 4.50 -10.94
N THR A 145 -10.51 4.54 -12.19
CA THR A 145 -11.00 5.52 -13.15
C THR A 145 -11.99 4.84 -14.12
N PRO A 146 -12.97 5.54 -14.70
CA PRO A 146 -13.99 4.94 -15.56
C PRO A 146 -13.46 4.19 -16.77
N ALA A 147 -12.30 4.63 -17.29
CA ALA A 147 -11.71 4.07 -18.51
C ALA A 147 -10.86 2.81 -18.28
N THR A 148 -10.31 2.62 -17.08
CA THR A 148 -9.30 1.60 -16.76
C THR A 148 -9.69 0.72 -15.59
N ARG A 149 -10.96 0.62 -15.28
CA ARG A 149 -11.47 -0.05 -14.11
C ARG A 149 -10.95 -1.46 -13.94
N ALA A 150 -10.13 -1.68 -12.92
CA ALA A 150 -9.64 -2.98 -12.52
C ALA A 150 -10.75 -3.91 -12.00
N GLY A 151 -11.89 -3.35 -11.64
CA GLY A 151 -13.02 -4.05 -11.09
C GLY A 151 -12.88 -4.23 -9.57
N VAL A 152 -13.87 -3.77 -8.86
CA VAL A 152 -14.09 -4.08 -7.45
C VAL A 152 -15.25 -5.06 -7.41
N LEU A 153 -15.02 -6.22 -6.81
CA LEU A 153 -16.04 -7.26 -6.69
C LEU A 153 -16.92 -6.98 -5.46
N ALA A 154 -18.14 -7.51 -5.48
CA ALA A 154 -19.00 -7.48 -4.31
C ALA A 154 -18.27 -8.08 -3.09
N ALA A 155 -18.63 -7.60 -1.88
CA ALA A 155 -18.00 -8.09 -0.66
C ALA A 155 -18.11 -9.62 -0.57
N MET A 156 -16.97 -10.26 -0.35
CA MET A 156 -16.88 -11.70 -0.23
C MET A 156 -17.51 -12.17 1.09
N ASP A 157 -18.35 -13.20 1.02
CA ASP A 157 -18.96 -13.87 2.14
C ASP A 157 -18.73 -15.38 2.06
N GLU A 158 -19.11 -16.13 3.08
CA GLU A 158 -18.96 -17.60 3.12
C GLU A 158 -19.67 -18.31 1.96
N ASP A 159 -20.82 -17.78 1.51
CA ASP A 159 -21.63 -18.36 0.46
C ASP A 159 -21.13 -18.01 -0.96
N ASN A 160 -20.58 -16.81 -1.16
CA ASN A 160 -20.19 -16.28 -2.47
C ASN A 160 -18.69 -16.30 -2.75
N ALA A 161 -17.86 -16.70 -1.78
CA ALA A 161 -16.39 -16.65 -1.89
C ALA A 161 -15.84 -17.37 -3.15
N TYR A 162 -16.43 -18.49 -3.52
CA TYR A 162 -16.05 -19.22 -4.73
C TYR A 162 -16.40 -18.46 -6.01
N GLU A 163 -17.59 -17.89 -6.08
CA GLU A 163 -18.07 -17.14 -7.25
C GLU A 163 -17.26 -15.86 -7.43
N THR A 164 -16.96 -15.17 -6.34
CA THR A 164 -16.11 -13.98 -6.32
C THR A 164 -14.71 -14.25 -6.88
N MET A 165 -14.12 -15.38 -6.54
CA MET A 165 -12.79 -15.76 -7.05
C MET A 165 -12.83 -16.12 -8.55
N VAL A 166 -13.88 -16.79 -9.01
CA VAL A 166 -14.07 -17.09 -10.45
C VAL A 166 -14.28 -15.80 -11.24
N GLU A 167 -15.01 -14.84 -10.68
CA GLU A 167 -15.23 -13.56 -11.32
C GLU A 167 -13.93 -12.70 -11.37
N ALA A 168 -13.12 -12.75 -10.32
CA ALA A 168 -11.80 -12.10 -10.31
C ALA A 168 -10.90 -12.65 -11.43
N ASP A 169 -10.84 -13.98 -11.59
CA ASP A 169 -10.09 -14.61 -12.68
C ASP A 169 -10.64 -14.20 -14.06
N LYS A 170 -11.95 -14.18 -14.22
CA LYS A 170 -12.61 -13.74 -15.46
C LYS A 170 -12.23 -12.30 -15.81
N ILE A 171 -12.28 -11.36 -14.87
CA ILE A 171 -11.96 -9.95 -15.12
C ILE A 171 -10.50 -9.80 -15.57
N LEU A 172 -9.57 -10.51 -14.94
CA LEU A 172 -8.16 -10.48 -15.36
C LEU A 172 -7.97 -11.08 -16.76
N ASN A 173 -8.71 -12.15 -17.09
CA ASN A 173 -8.67 -12.75 -18.43
C ASN A 173 -9.28 -11.83 -19.50
N ASP A 174 -10.37 -11.15 -19.19
CA ASP A 174 -11.00 -10.16 -20.09
C ASP A 174 -10.08 -8.97 -20.39
N LYS A 175 -9.19 -8.64 -19.46
CA LYS A 175 -8.16 -7.60 -19.60
C LYS A 175 -6.85 -8.11 -20.24
N ASN A 176 -6.79 -9.37 -20.63
CA ASN A 176 -5.59 -10.04 -21.17
C ASN A 176 -4.38 -10.02 -20.22
N ALA A 177 -4.61 -9.98 -18.91
CA ALA A 177 -3.54 -10.08 -17.93
C ALA A 177 -2.88 -11.47 -17.97
N PRO A 178 -1.56 -11.59 -17.77
CA PRO A 178 -0.86 -12.87 -17.76
C PRO A 178 -1.54 -13.89 -16.82
N THR A 179 -1.60 -15.15 -17.25
CA THR A 179 -2.19 -16.24 -16.44
C THR A 179 -1.21 -16.82 -15.44
N ASP A 180 0.09 -16.64 -15.68
CA ASP A 180 1.13 -17.16 -14.80
C ASP A 180 1.51 -16.13 -13.72
N GLY A 181 1.78 -16.62 -12.52
CA GLY A 181 2.26 -15.79 -11.43
C GLY A 181 1.20 -14.86 -10.82
N ARG A 182 -0.09 -15.20 -10.93
CA ARG A 182 -1.16 -14.49 -10.24
C ARG A 182 -1.13 -14.76 -8.75
N SER A 183 -1.13 -13.72 -7.96
CA SER A 183 -1.15 -13.78 -6.50
C SER A 183 -2.40 -13.12 -5.94
N LEU A 184 -2.94 -13.73 -4.88
CA LEU A 184 -4.05 -13.17 -4.11
C LEU A 184 -3.58 -12.91 -2.69
N ILE A 185 -3.65 -11.66 -2.26
CA ILE A 185 -3.28 -11.26 -0.91
C ILE A 185 -4.56 -11.10 -0.10
N LEU A 186 -4.74 -12.00 0.86
CA LEU A 186 -5.91 -12.05 1.72
C LEU A 186 -5.68 -11.32 3.04
N SER A 187 -6.71 -10.62 3.49
CA SER A 187 -6.82 -10.17 4.87
C SER A 187 -7.14 -11.35 5.81
N SER A 188 -7.08 -11.10 7.11
CA SER A 188 -7.50 -12.09 8.11
C SER A 188 -8.98 -12.46 7.96
N ASP A 189 -9.82 -11.48 7.64
CA ASP A 189 -11.26 -11.62 7.44
C ASP A 189 -11.57 -12.41 6.18
N ALA A 190 -10.98 -12.02 5.05
CA ALA A 190 -11.09 -12.72 3.78
C ALA A 190 -10.71 -14.20 3.90
N LYS A 191 -9.60 -14.45 4.56
CA LYS A 191 -9.16 -15.83 4.82
C LYS A 191 -10.15 -16.63 5.65
N SER A 192 -10.73 -16.03 6.68
CA SER A 192 -11.76 -16.66 7.51
C SER A 192 -12.98 -17.04 6.69
N LYS A 193 -13.50 -16.12 5.89
CA LYS A 193 -14.65 -16.35 5.01
C LYS A 193 -14.39 -17.43 3.98
N MET A 194 -13.20 -17.46 3.37
CA MET A 194 -12.81 -18.52 2.45
C MET A 194 -12.69 -19.90 3.14
N LEU A 195 -12.21 -19.95 4.38
CA LEU A 195 -12.12 -21.20 5.16
C LEU A 195 -13.49 -21.70 5.63
N LEU A 196 -14.51 -20.87 5.67
CA LEU A 196 -15.90 -21.30 5.93
C LEU A 196 -16.58 -21.88 4.68
N CYS A 197 -16.10 -21.51 3.49
CA CYS A 197 -16.65 -22.04 2.24
C CYS A 197 -16.24 -23.52 2.04
N ASP A 198 -17.23 -24.39 1.96
CA ASP A 198 -17.08 -25.84 1.81
C ASP A 198 -16.19 -26.24 0.61
N LYS A 199 -16.30 -25.53 -0.51
CA LYS A 199 -15.57 -25.83 -1.75
C LYS A 199 -14.04 -25.68 -1.60
N PHE A 200 -13.59 -24.86 -0.68
CA PHE A 200 -12.15 -24.66 -0.44
C PHE A 200 -11.57 -25.57 0.64
N VAL A 201 -12.40 -26.17 1.46
CA VAL A 201 -11.95 -26.92 2.65
C VAL A 201 -12.17 -28.42 2.52
N LYS A 202 -13.29 -28.86 1.90
CA LYS A 202 -13.61 -30.27 1.76
C LYS A 202 -12.63 -30.99 0.83
N ALA A 203 -11.98 -32.01 1.33
CA ALA A 203 -11.02 -32.83 0.58
C ALA A 203 -11.61 -33.47 -0.69
N SER A 204 -12.92 -33.80 -0.66
CA SER A 204 -13.63 -34.38 -1.80
C SER A 204 -13.82 -33.41 -2.97
N GLU A 205 -13.89 -32.12 -2.71
CA GLU A 205 -14.08 -31.09 -3.72
C GLU A 205 -12.76 -30.50 -4.20
N ARG A 206 -11.79 -30.38 -3.31
CA ARG A 206 -10.48 -29.80 -3.58
C ARG A 206 -9.47 -30.79 -4.22
N GLY A 207 -9.57 -32.07 -3.90
CA GLY A 207 -8.69 -33.11 -4.46
C GLY A 207 -7.26 -33.14 -3.90
N ASP A 208 -6.94 -32.37 -2.87
CA ASP A 208 -5.58 -32.25 -2.28
C ASP A 208 -5.38 -33.08 -0.97
N GLY A 209 -6.31 -33.96 -0.65
CA GLY A 209 -6.24 -34.79 0.55
C GLY A 209 -6.63 -34.09 1.85
N GLY A 210 -7.21 -32.88 1.81
CA GLY A 210 -7.72 -32.19 2.99
C GLY A 210 -6.66 -31.38 3.75
N SER A 211 -5.59 -30.95 3.10
CA SER A 211 -4.52 -30.18 3.71
C SER A 211 -5.00 -28.83 4.27
N ALA A 212 -6.00 -28.21 3.64
CA ALA A 212 -6.56 -26.95 4.09
C ALA A 212 -7.24 -27.06 5.46
N LEU A 213 -7.96 -28.15 5.72
CA LEU A 213 -8.61 -28.41 7.01
C LEU A 213 -7.59 -28.61 8.14
N ALA A 214 -6.46 -29.23 7.84
CA ALA A 214 -5.43 -29.51 8.84
C ALA A 214 -4.51 -28.31 9.14
N THR A 215 -4.18 -27.50 8.11
CA THR A 215 -3.15 -26.47 8.20
C THR A 215 -3.68 -25.04 8.09
N ALA A 216 -4.97 -24.86 7.74
CA ALA A 216 -5.58 -23.58 7.40
C ALA A 216 -4.82 -22.81 6.28
N LYS A 217 -4.11 -23.55 5.40
CA LYS A 217 -3.43 -23.00 4.22
C LYS A 217 -4.30 -23.26 3.00
N LEU A 218 -4.61 -22.20 2.29
CA LEU A 218 -5.40 -22.27 1.06
C LEU A 218 -4.55 -22.71 -0.14
N GLY A 219 -3.26 -22.31 -0.21
CA GLY A 219 -2.35 -22.71 -1.28
C GLY A 219 -2.73 -22.12 -2.63
N HIS A 220 -2.62 -22.91 -3.70
CA HIS A 220 -3.02 -22.50 -5.05
C HIS A 220 -4.50 -22.80 -5.30
N ILE A 221 -5.28 -21.78 -5.64
CA ILE A 221 -6.74 -21.88 -5.85
C ILE A 221 -7.12 -21.10 -7.10
N LEU A 222 -7.85 -21.73 -8.03
CA LEU A 222 -8.42 -21.09 -9.23
C LEU A 222 -7.40 -20.22 -10.00
N GLY A 223 -6.15 -20.67 -10.08
CA GLY A 223 -5.09 -19.93 -10.80
C GLY A 223 -4.34 -18.89 -9.96
N PHE A 224 -4.71 -18.70 -8.70
CA PHE A 224 -4.05 -17.75 -7.79
C PHE A 224 -3.24 -18.46 -6.70
N ASP A 225 -2.04 -17.98 -6.45
CA ASP A 225 -1.27 -18.31 -5.26
C ASP A 225 -1.75 -17.43 -4.09
N THR A 226 -2.26 -18.04 -3.03
CA THR A 226 -2.86 -17.31 -1.91
C THR A 226 -1.84 -17.01 -0.82
N TYR A 227 -1.75 -15.74 -0.46
CA TYR A 227 -0.91 -15.22 0.62
C TYR A 227 -1.78 -14.51 1.66
N MET A 228 -1.33 -14.47 2.90
CA MET A 228 -2.01 -13.75 3.96
C MET A 228 -1.14 -12.59 4.42
N ALA A 229 -1.69 -11.38 4.38
CA ALA A 229 -1.08 -10.20 4.95
C ALA A 229 -1.97 -9.62 6.06
N GLN A 230 -1.36 -9.26 7.19
CA GLN A 230 -2.06 -8.59 8.30
C GLN A 230 -2.13 -7.07 8.10
N ASN A 231 -1.50 -6.56 7.05
CA ASN A 231 -1.37 -5.13 6.77
C ASN A 231 -2.24 -4.68 5.58
N THR A 232 -3.23 -5.48 5.19
CA THR A 232 -4.19 -5.11 4.15
C THR A 232 -4.96 -3.87 4.56
N ASN A 233 -5.24 -3.01 3.58
CA ASN A 233 -6.12 -1.87 3.80
C ASN A 233 -7.50 -2.38 4.19
N HIS A 234 -8.07 -1.76 5.20
CA HIS A 234 -9.42 -2.08 5.64
C HIS A 234 -10.13 -0.80 6.09
N CYS A 235 -11.34 -0.67 5.67
CA CYS A 235 -12.24 0.33 6.16
C CYS A 235 -13.06 -0.29 7.29
N HIS A 236 -12.77 0.10 8.51
CA HIS A 236 -13.62 -0.23 9.64
C HIS A 236 -14.79 0.75 9.64
N THR A 237 -15.93 0.25 9.31
CA THR A 237 -17.13 1.01 9.59
C THR A 237 -17.68 0.56 10.93
N GLY A 238 -18.12 1.53 11.72
CA GLY A 238 -19.20 1.26 12.64
C GLY A 238 -20.41 0.78 11.80
N ALA A 239 -21.25 -0.03 12.37
CA ALA A 239 -22.30 -0.84 11.75
C ALA A 239 -23.39 -0.13 10.91
N ASP A 240 -23.20 1.08 10.45
CA ASP A 240 -24.22 1.85 9.78
C ASP A 240 -24.14 1.72 8.25
N ILE A 241 -24.65 0.61 7.74
CA ILE A 241 -25.14 0.55 6.36
C ILE A 241 -26.48 1.26 6.36
N SER A 242 -26.56 2.44 5.72
CA SER A 242 -27.86 3.08 5.50
C SER A 242 -28.38 2.70 4.11
N ALA A 243 -29.68 2.62 3.98
CA ALA A 243 -30.35 2.36 2.72
C ALA A 243 -31.18 3.59 2.33
N ASP A 244 -31.11 3.93 1.05
CA ASP A 244 -31.93 4.96 0.41
C ASP A 244 -32.59 4.39 -0.84
N ALA A 245 -33.33 5.17 -1.57
CA ALA A 245 -33.98 4.75 -2.82
C ALA A 245 -33.85 5.83 -3.89
N THR A 246 -33.69 5.40 -5.15
CA THR A 246 -33.71 6.32 -6.29
C THR A 246 -35.10 6.89 -6.52
N GLU A 247 -35.22 8.18 -6.83
CA GLU A 247 -36.49 8.83 -7.07
C GLU A 247 -36.98 8.68 -8.52
N THR A 248 -36.10 8.35 -9.45
CA THR A 248 -36.44 8.25 -10.88
C THR A 248 -35.73 7.07 -11.53
N THR A 249 -36.17 6.75 -12.75
CA THR A 249 -35.52 5.72 -13.58
C THR A 249 -34.35 6.32 -14.36
N TYR A 250 -33.21 5.65 -14.37
CA TYR A 250 -32.02 6.04 -15.09
C TYR A 250 -31.68 4.99 -16.17
N ALA A 251 -31.29 5.47 -17.34
CA ALA A 251 -30.84 4.60 -18.43
C ALA A 251 -29.41 4.05 -18.12
N ALA A 252 -29.05 2.96 -18.79
CA ALA A 252 -27.65 2.52 -18.81
C ALA A 252 -26.74 3.62 -19.37
N GLU A 253 -25.49 3.66 -18.91
CA GLU A 253 -24.50 4.68 -19.27
C GLU A 253 -24.85 6.12 -18.84
N TYR A 254 -25.79 6.28 -17.91
CA TYR A 254 -26.13 7.59 -17.36
C TYR A 254 -24.98 8.08 -16.44
N ALA A 255 -24.40 9.23 -16.77
CA ALA A 255 -23.27 9.84 -16.08
C ALA A 255 -23.63 11.14 -15.34
N GLY A 256 -24.91 11.43 -15.17
CA GLY A 256 -25.39 12.65 -14.50
C GLY A 256 -25.65 12.43 -13.00
N THR A 257 -26.38 13.39 -12.43
CA THR A 257 -26.77 13.35 -11.02
C THR A 257 -27.94 12.40 -10.78
N ILE A 258 -27.86 11.59 -9.72
CA ILE A 258 -28.89 10.65 -9.30
C ILE A 258 -29.64 11.24 -8.13
N ALA A 259 -30.97 11.33 -8.25
CA ALA A 259 -31.83 11.79 -7.18
C ALA A 259 -32.13 10.65 -6.19
N LEU A 260 -32.02 10.95 -4.91
CA LEU A 260 -32.26 10.06 -3.79
C LEU A 260 -33.41 10.56 -2.90
N ALA A 261 -34.17 9.64 -2.35
CA ALA A 261 -35.39 9.97 -1.59
C ALA A 261 -35.10 10.72 -0.28
N SER A 262 -33.99 10.45 0.38
CA SER A 262 -33.61 11.10 1.65
C SER A 262 -32.19 11.62 1.69
N ASN A 263 -31.40 11.31 0.70
CA ASN A 263 -29.99 11.71 0.51
C ASN A 263 -29.18 11.85 1.81
N THR A 264 -28.84 10.71 2.40
CA THR A 264 -27.95 10.62 3.55
C THR A 264 -26.51 10.32 3.15
N VAL A 265 -26.22 10.25 1.84
CA VAL A 265 -24.90 9.95 1.28
C VAL A 265 -23.98 11.15 1.49
N GLN A 266 -22.77 10.89 1.95
CA GLN A 266 -21.71 11.90 1.99
C GLN A 266 -20.74 11.72 0.83
N GLU A 267 -20.06 12.80 0.47
CA GLU A 267 -19.03 12.76 -0.55
C GLU A 267 -17.91 11.80 -0.16
N GLY A 268 -17.57 10.88 -1.06
CA GLY A 268 -16.58 9.82 -0.83
C GLY A 268 -17.14 8.51 -0.30
N GLU A 269 -18.40 8.45 0.09
CA GLU A 269 -19.04 7.19 0.49
C GLU A 269 -19.30 6.29 -0.71
N TYR A 270 -19.13 4.99 -0.50
CA TYR A 270 -19.47 4.00 -1.51
C TYR A 270 -20.98 3.77 -1.54
N VAL A 271 -21.48 3.73 -2.75
CA VAL A 271 -22.90 3.60 -3.03
C VAL A 271 -23.09 2.41 -3.97
N ASN A 272 -23.84 1.41 -3.54
CA ASN A 272 -24.28 0.32 -4.40
C ASN A 272 -25.76 0.48 -4.72
N ILE A 273 -26.08 0.58 -6.00
CA ILE A 273 -27.46 0.72 -6.48
C ILE A 273 -27.93 -0.64 -6.97
N ALA A 274 -29.03 -1.14 -6.40
CA ALA A 274 -29.60 -2.43 -6.79
C ALA A 274 -29.84 -2.52 -8.30
N GLY A 275 -29.36 -3.59 -8.90
CA GLY A 275 -29.41 -3.80 -10.36
C GLY A 275 -28.21 -3.21 -11.12
N ASN A 276 -27.32 -2.52 -10.44
CA ASN A 276 -26.11 -1.95 -11.06
C ASN A 276 -24.80 -2.50 -10.47
N ASP A 277 -24.81 -3.53 -9.67
CA ASP A 277 -23.70 -4.29 -9.06
C ASP A 277 -22.26 -3.75 -9.28
N GLN A 278 -22.13 -2.44 -9.20
CA GLN A 278 -20.86 -1.73 -9.35
C GLN A 278 -20.59 -0.95 -8.07
N PRO A 279 -19.46 -1.11 -7.44
CA PRO A 279 -19.05 -0.22 -6.37
C PRO A 279 -18.73 1.16 -6.98
N THR A 280 -19.65 2.06 -6.81
CA THR A 280 -19.50 3.47 -7.17
C THR A 280 -19.42 4.29 -5.89
N TRP A 281 -18.72 5.42 -5.92
CA TRP A 281 -18.72 6.36 -4.81
C TRP A 281 -19.25 7.72 -5.25
N ALA A 282 -19.80 8.44 -4.28
CA ALA A 282 -20.28 9.78 -4.51
C ALA A 282 -19.11 10.76 -4.64
N THR A 283 -18.99 11.43 -5.77
CA THR A 283 -17.97 12.46 -6.03
C THR A 283 -18.44 13.86 -5.67
N ASP A 284 -19.75 14.07 -5.68
CA ASP A 284 -20.40 15.33 -5.27
C ASP A 284 -21.75 15.00 -4.64
N GLN A 285 -22.11 15.76 -3.61
CA GLN A 285 -23.37 15.65 -2.89
C GLN A 285 -24.09 16.98 -2.86
N GLN A 286 -25.31 16.98 -3.30
CA GLN A 286 -26.25 18.09 -3.15
C GLN A 286 -27.45 17.66 -2.33
N THR A 287 -28.34 18.56 -1.97
CA THR A 287 -29.43 18.32 -1.01
C THR A 287 -30.24 17.03 -1.27
N ASP A 288 -30.53 16.74 -2.53
CA ASP A 288 -31.36 15.57 -2.90
C ASP A 288 -30.71 14.73 -4.03
N THR A 289 -29.48 15.02 -4.42
CA THR A 289 -28.81 14.36 -5.53
C THR A 289 -27.37 14.02 -5.23
N ILE A 290 -26.88 12.94 -5.82
CA ILE A 290 -25.47 12.55 -5.80
C ILE A 290 -24.93 12.44 -7.23
N THR A 291 -23.66 12.72 -7.40
CA THR A 291 -22.92 12.41 -8.62
C THR A 291 -21.99 11.24 -8.31
N LEU A 292 -22.01 10.22 -9.15
CA LEU A 292 -21.13 9.06 -9.02
C LEU A 292 -19.82 9.29 -9.77
N ASN A 293 -18.78 8.60 -9.33
CA ASN A 293 -17.48 8.60 -10.01
C ASN A 293 -17.53 8.00 -11.42
N GLU A 294 -18.55 7.18 -11.70
CA GLU A 294 -18.73 6.49 -12.97
C GLU A 294 -20.18 6.48 -13.44
N ALA A 295 -20.35 6.33 -14.76
CA ALA A 295 -21.66 6.12 -15.35
C ALA A 295 -22.28 4.77 -14.91
N LEU A 296 -23.59 4.73 -14.80
CA LEU A 296 -24.33 3.50 -14.51
C LEU A 296 -24.10 2.47 -15.63
N LYS A 297 -23.71 1.26 -15.27
CA LYS A 297 -23.49 0.16 -16.24
C LYS A 297 -24.81 -0.37 -16.81
N TYR A 298 -25.82 -0.43 -15.96
CA TYR A 298 -27.14 -0.92 -16.29
C TYR A 298 -28.21 0.12 -15.99
N ALA A 299 -29.37 -0.03 -16.60
CA ALA A 299 -30.52 0.82 -16.29
C ALA A 299 -31.00 0.56 -14.85
N VAL A 300 -31.30 1.63 -14.13
CA VAL A 300 -31.81 1.60 -12.76
C VAL A 300 -33.26 2.02 -12.76
N GLU A 301 -34.11 1.24 -12.11
CA GLU A 301 -35.52 1.56 -11.98
C GLU A 301 -35.80 2.56 -10.87
N ASN A 302 -36.97 3.19 -10.92
CA ASN A 302 -37.44 4.04 -9.83
C ASN A 302 -37.61 3.22 -8.55
N ALA A 303 -37.25 3.79 -7.39
CA ALA A 303 -37.26 3.15 -6.09
C ALA A 303 -36.30 1.95 -5.98
N ALA A 304 -35.24 1.88 -6.81
CA ALA A 304 -34.18 0.93 -6.63
C ALA A 304 -33.44 1.21 -5.28
N VAL A 305 -33.20 0.15 -4.56
CA VAL A 305 -32.51 0.25 -3.25
C VAL A 305 -31.08 0.73 -3.49
N VAL A 306 -30.70 1.79 -2.79
CA VAL A 306 -29.35 2.34 -2.76
C VAL A 306 -28.74 1.99 -1.40
N THR A 307 -27.75 1.11 -1.41
CA THR A 307 -27.02 0.75 -0.20
C THR A 307 -25.82 1.67 -0.06
N ILE A 308 -25.77 2.41 1.03
CA ILE A 308 -24.71 3.36 1.32
C ILE A 308 -23.78 2.72 2.35
N TYR A 309 -22.56 2.51 1.95
CA TYR A 309 -21.49 2.06 2.85
C TYR A 309 -20.85 3.29 3.46
N LYS A 310 -21.29 3.66 4.64
CA LYS A 310 -20.71 4.80 5.35
C LYS A 310 -19.24 4.54 5.57
N ALA A 311 -18.45 5.50 5.13
CA ALA A 311 -17.04 5.56 5.48
C ALA A 311 -16.93 5.53 6.99
N CYS A 312 -16.02 4.78 7.50
CA CYS A 312 -15.60 4.57 8.87
C CYS A 312 -16.31 5.39 9.96
N ASP A 313 -16.57 4.79 11.10
CA ASP A 313 -17.03 5.48 12.33
C ASP A 313 -15.92 6.42 12.87
N VAL A 314 -15.43 7.31 12.00
CA VAL A 314 -14.54 8.40 12.32
C VAL A 314 -15.38 9.63 12.56
N ASP A 315 -15.02 10.41 13.56
CA ASP A 315 -15.77 11.61 13.90
C ASP A 315 -15.75 12.60 12.70
N ALA A 316 -16.92 13.04 12.29
CA ALA A 316 -17.08 14.00 11.19
C ALA A 316 -16.43 15.37 11.49
N SER A 317 -16.04 15.62 12.75
CA SER A 317 -15.32 16.83 13.16
C SER A 317 -13.80 16.71 13.07
N LEU A 318 -13.28 15.60 12.56
CA LEU A 318 -11.85 15.40 12.39
C LEU A 318 -11.31 16.39 11.33
N GLN A 319 -10.29 17.12 11.70
CA GLN A 319 -9.67 18.17 10.89
C GLN A 319 -8.16 18.08 10.95
N THR A 320 -7.49 18.74 10.00
CA THR A 320 -6.04 18.96 10.08
C THR A 320 -5.72 19.98 11.17
N GLY A 321 -4.78 19.63 12.06
CA GLY A 321 -4.39 20.48 13.18
C GLY A 321 -3.41 21.60 12.82
N THR A 322 -2.94 21.68 11.55
CA THR A 322 -2.02 22.72 11.06
C THR A 322 -1.93 22.68 9.54
N THR A 323 -1.35 23.72 8.94
CA THR A 323 -1.15 23.82 7.49
C THR A 323 0.10 23.06 7.05
N TYR A 324 -0.02 22.26 6.01
CA TYR A 324 1.06 21.51 5.40
C TYR A 324 1.24 21.88 3.92
N ALA A 325 2.50 22.02 3.49
CA ALA A 325 2.82 22.29 2.09
C ALA A 325 2.74 21.01 1.24
N ALA A 326 2.57 21.14 -0.06
CA ALA A 326 2.75 20.06 -1.00
C ALA A 326 4.19 19.48 -0.89
N GLY A 327 4.33 18.16 -0.99
CA GLY A 327 5.59 17.45 -0.79
C GLY A 327 5.93 17.14 0.68
N TYR A 328 5.05 17.47 1.64
CA TYR A 328 5.27 17.14 3.04
C TYR A 328 5.15 15.62 3.27
N ALA A 329 6.22 15.01 3.78
CA ALA A 329 6.35 13.56 3.91
C ALA A 329 6.40 13.05 5.36
N GLU A 330 6.36 13.97 6.35
CA GLU A 330 6.42 13.62 7.76
C GLU A 330 5.00 13.37 8.32
N ARG A 331 4.92 13.21 9.63
CA ARG A 331 3.67 12.98 10.34
C ARG A 331 2.76 14.19 10.31
N ILE A 332 1.51 13.98 9.96
CA ILE A 332 0.46 15.00 9.93
C ILE A 332 -0.32 14.94 11.24
N THR A 333 -0.56 16.09 11.85
CA THR A 333 -1.40 16.21 13.03
C THR A 333 -2.87 16.29 12.62
N LEU A 334 -3.68 15.44 13.19
CA LEU A 334 -5.13 15.47 13.07
C LEU A 334 -5.73 15.72 14.43
N ASP A 335 -6.77 16.54 14.51
CA ASP A 335 -7.48 16.87 15.74
C ASP A 335 -9.00 16.98 15.54
N GLY A 336 -9.73 17.20 16.63
CA GLY A 336 -11.18 17.38 16.61
C GLY A 336 -11.99 16.09 16.71
N TYR A 337 -11.39 14.90 16.87
CA TYR A 337 -12.16 13.66 17.04
C TYR A 337 -12.50 13.35 18.49
N THR A 338 -13.58 12.58 18.68
CA THR A 338 -13.96 12.04 19.98
C THR A 338 -13.09 10.84 20.33
N ALA A 339 -12.83 10.62 21.62
CA ALA A 339 -12.04 9.49 22.09
C ALA A 339 -12.49 8.14 21.47
N ASN A 340 -11.54 7.38 20.94
CA ASN A 340 -11.72 6.10 20.24
C ASN A 340 -12.38 6.17 18.85
N LYS A 341 -12.58 7.36 18.28
CA LYS A 341 -13.10 7.57 16.92
C LYS A 341 -12.07 8.24 15.99
N GLY A 342 -10.81 8.04 16.27
CA GLY A 342 -9.70 8.51 15.41
C GLY A 342 -9.41 7.56 14.27
N PRO A 343 -8.57 8.00 13.31
CA PRO A 343 -8.17 7.19 12.16
C PRO A 343 -7.42 5.93 12.61
N GLN A 344 -7.53 4.88 11.82
CA GLN A 344 -6.86 3.60 12.08
C GLN A 344 -5.84 3.30 11.00
N VAL A 345 -4.85 2.46 11.33
CA VAL A 345 -3.83 2.01 10.39
C VAL A 345 -4.47 1.15 9.30
N GLY A 346 -4.13 1.41 8.04
CA GLY A 346 -4.71 0.72 6.87
C GLY A 346 -5.96 1.39 6.31
N GLN A 347 -6.45 2.45 6.96
CA GLN A 347 -7.63 3.20 6.55
C GLN A 347 -7.30 4.18 5.43
N LEU A 348 -8.24 4.36 4.51
CA LEU A 348 -8.12 5.39 3.48
C LEU A 348 -8.52 6.75 4.06
N LEU A 349 -7.73 7.76 3.76
CA LEU A 349 -7.92 9.13 4.19
C LEU A 349 -7.85 10.05 2.97
N SER A 350 -8.79 10.96 2.82
CA SER A 350 -8.82 11.92 1.73
C SER A 350 -8.87 13.34 2.25
N PHE A 351 -8.05 14.20 1.69
CA PHE A 351 -8.10 15.65 1.89
C PHE A 351 -8.87 16.29 0.71
N GLY A 352 -9.71 17.26 1.02
CA GLY A 352 -10.52 17.98 0.04
C GLY A 352 -11.88 17.32 -0.22
N LYS A 353 -12.88 18.15 -0.52
CA LYS A 353 -14.29 17.75 -0.67
C LYS A 353 -14.71 17.54 -2.12
N THR A 354 -14.02 18.14 -3.09
CA THR A 354 -14.39 18.04 -4.50
C THR A 354 -13.51 17.03 -5.25
N ALA A 355 -14.05 16.42 -6.27
CA ALA A 355 -13.32 15.45 -7.11
C ALA A 355 -11.98 16.01 -7.66
N GLU A 356 -11.92 17.32 -7.95
CA GLU A 356 -10.71 17.98 -8.45
C GLU A 356 -9.64 18.23 -7.36
N THR A 357 -10.06 18.33 -6.10
CA THR A 357 -9.18 18.62 -4.96
C THR A 357 -8.90 17.41 -4.09
N ARG A 358 -9.63 16.33 -4.30
CA ARG A 358 -9.52 15.11 -3.51
C ARG A 358 -8.27 14.33 -3.87
N HIS A 359 -7.47 14.05 -2.86
CA HIS A 359 -6.33 13.13 -2.92
C HIS A 359 -6.48 12.11 -1.81
N THR A 360 -6.57 10.85 -2.19
CA THR A 360 -6.74 9.74 -1.25
C THR A 360 -5.39 9.14 -0.90
N TYR A 361 -5.15 8.97 0.39
CA TYR A 361 -3.95 8.37 0.96
C TYR A 361 -4.32 7.20 1.86
N THR A 362 -3.36 6.34 2.13
CA THR A 362 -3.53 5.28 3.13
C THR A 362 -2.77 5.63 4.40
N VAL A 363 -3.40 5.42 5.54
CA VAL A 363 -2.80 5.61 6.85
C VAL A 363 -1.86 4.46 7.16
N ILE A 364 -0.55 4.73 7.24
CA ILE A 364 0.47 3.71 7.55
C ILE A 364 0.66 3.55 9.06
N GLU A 365 0.69 4.65 9.79
CA GLU A 365 0.93 4.67 11.23
C GLU A 365 0.08 5.73 11.91
N VAL A 366 -0.41 5.43 13.09
CA VAL A 366 -1.16 6.36 13.94
C VAL A 366 -0.51 6.37 15.32
N GLU A 367 -0.17 7.57 15.83
CA GLU A 367 0.34 7.77 17.17
C GLU A 367 -0.54 8.78 17.90
N ALA A 368 -1.19 8.34 18.97
CA ALA A 368 -2.06 9.20 19.76
C ALA A 368 -1.24 10.27 20.50
N ILE A 369 -1.60 11.54 20.34
CA ILE A 369 -1.08 12.66 21.12
C ILE A 369 -1.86 12.78 22.42
N ASN A 370 -3.20 12.75 22.30
CA ASN A 370 -4.15 12.80 23.40
C ASN A 370 -5.46 12.10 23.00
N THR A 371 -6.54 12.31 23.75
CA THR A 371 -7.84 11.69 23.47
C THR A 371 -8.57 12.26 22.24
N THR A 372 -8.13 13.39 21.72
CA THR A 372 -8.80 14.13 20.63
C THR A 372 -7.86 14.50 19.47
N SER A 373 -6.57 14.14 19.56
CA SER A 373 -5.56 14.47 18.55
C SER A 373 -4.58 13.32 18.35
N CYS A 374 -4.13 13.10 17.13
CA CYS A 374 -3.14 12.09 16.79
C CYS A 374 -2.18 12.57 15.69
N TYR A 375 -1.03 11.93 15.62
CA TYR A 375 -0.16 11.98 14.45
C TYR A 375 -0.48 10.83 13.52
N VAL A 376 -0.51 11.12 12.23
CA VAL A 376 -0.75 10.14 11.17
C VAL A 376 0.39 10.20 10.17
N LEU A 377 0.91 9.04 9.78
CA LEU A 377 1.85 8.89 8.68
C LEU A 377 1.11 8.31 7.48
N LEU A 378 1.27 8.94 6.32
CA LEU A 378 0.63 8.56 5.07
C LEU A 378 1.55 7.66 4.22
N ASP A 379 0.96 6.97 3.24
CA ASP A 379 1.65 6.09 2.29
C ASP A 379 2.57 6.83 1.31
N ARG A 380 2.36 8.13 1.13
CA ARG A 380 3.16 9.00 0.26
C ARG A 380 3.13 10.45 0.73
N PRO A 381 4.08 11.30 0.27
CA PRO A 381 4.05 12.73 0.53
C PRO A 381 2.76 13.39 0.03
N LEU A 382 2.36 14.48 0.65
CA LEU A 382 1.20 15.24 0.20
C LEU A 382 1.40 15.76 -1.23
N GLU A 383 0.52 15.41 -2.13
CA GLU A 383 0.53 15.90 -3.51
C GLU A 383 0.12 17.36 -3.59
N LYS A 384 -0.77 17.80 -2.70
CA LYS A 384 -1.22 19.19 -2.59
C LYS A 384 -1.08 19.72 -1.18
N ALA A 385 -1.02 21.05 -1.07
CA ALA A 385 -1.04 21.71 0.22
C ALA A 385 -2.40 21.54 0.90
N VAL A 386 -2.39 21.30 2.20
CA VAL A 386 -3.57 21.13 3.06
C VAL A 386 -3.56 22.25 4.09
N ALA A 387 -4.69 22.94 4.26
CA ALA A 387 -4.82 24.05 5.19
C ALA A 387 -5.19 23.56 6.61
N ASP A 388 -4.93 24.38 7.61
CA ASP A 388 -5.40 24.15 8.97
C ASP A 388 -6.93 24.19 9.02
N GLY A 389 -7.54 23.20 9.64
CA GLY A 389 -8.98 23.06 9.72
C GLY A 389 -9.67 22.50 8.46
N ASP A 390 -8.91 21.97 7.49
CA ASP A 390 -9.51 21.26 6.36
C ASP A 390 -10.21 19.97 6.83
N ASP A 391 -11.45 19.82 6.39
CA ASP A 391 -12.24 18.62 6.65
C ASP A 391 -11.65 17.40 5.95
N LEU A 392 -11.74 16.27 6.61
CA LEU A 392 -11.26 15.00 6.10
C LEU A 392 -12.43 14.11 5.70
N ALA A 393 -12.22 13.33 4.65
CA ALA A 393 -13.11 12.24 4.28
C ALA A 393 -12.36 10.90 4.38
N PHE A 394 -13.08 9.86 4.73
CA PHE A 394 -12.56 8.50 4.80
C PHE A 394 -13.24 7.66 3.72
N PRO A 395 -12.80 7.78 2.46
CA PRO A 395 -13.38 7.02 1.37
C PRO A 395 -13.06 5.54 1.52
N GLY A 396 -13.92 4.69 1.03
CA GLY A 396 -13.63 3.28 0.91
C GLY A 396 -14.85 2.39 1.14
N PRO A 397 -14.90 1.23 0.48
CA PRO A 397 -15.91 0.23 0.76
C PRO A 397 -15.70 -0.36 2.15
N TYR A 398 -16.80 -0.80 2.76
CA TYR A 398 -16.71 -1.58 4.00
C TYR A 398 -15.95 -2.88 3.76
N GLY A 399 -15.03 -3.18 4.64
CA GLY A 399 -14.26 -4.40 4.60
C GLY A 399 -12.79 -4.20 4.25
N SER A 400 -12.14 -5.28 3.89
CA SER A 400 -10.72 -5.30 3.54
C SER A 400 -10.53 -5.29 2.04
N LEU A 401 -9.55 -4.53 1.57
CA LEU A 401 -9.13 -4.54 0.17
C LEU A 401 -8.10 -5.66 -0.04
N CYS A 402 -8.50 -6.71 -0.74
CA CYS A 402 -7.66 -7.86 -1.03
C CYS A 402 -7.28 -7.86 -2.52
N PRO A 403 -6.04 -7.49 -2.89
CA PRO A 403 -5.65 -7.46 -4.30
C PRO A 403 -5.41 -8.87 -4.84
N ALA A 404 -6.05 -9.18 -5.97
CA ALA A 404 -5.74 -10.30 -6.85
C ALA A 404 -4.96 -9.74 -8.04
N MET A 405 -3.64 -9.94 -8.08
CA MET A 405 -2.77 -9.21 -8.98
C MET A 405 -1.73 -10.10 -9.65
N CYS A 406 -1.27 -9.66 -10.83
CA CYS A 406 -0.05 -10.13 -11.45
C CYS A 406 1.16 -9.36 -10.89
N ARG A 407 2.35 -9.91 -11.09
CA ARG A 407 3.59 -9.30 -10.58
C ARG A 407 3.82 -7.87 -11.08
N ASP A 408 3.45 -7.59 -12.32
CA ASP A 408 3.69 -6.31 -12.98
C ASP A 408 2.59 -5.26 -12.71
N ALA A 409 1.67 -5.51 -11.80
CA ALA A 409 0.66 -4.53 -11.36
C ALA A 409 1.30 -3.40 -10.55
N LEU A 410 2.21 -3.75 -9.62
CA LEU A 410 2.89 -2.82 -8.72
C LEU A 410 4.40 -2.92 -8.87
N SER A 411 5.11 -1.82 -8.70
CA SER A 411 6.57 -1.77 -8.62
C SER A 411 7.03 -1.33 -7.25
N LEU A 412 8.04 -2.03 -6.74
CA LEU A 412 8.82 -1.60 -5.58
C LEU A 412 10.24 -1.34 -6.03
N VAL A 413 10.73 -0.15 -5.78
CA VAL A 413 12.12 0.23 -6.01
C VAL A 413 12.73 0.61 -4.69
N THR A 414 13.89 0.05 -4.36
CA THR A 414 14.62 0.42 -3.16
C THR A 414 16.03 0.85 -3.49
N ARG A 415 16.56 1.79 -2.72
CA ARG A 415 17.92 2.28 -2.87
C ARG A 415 18.60 2.40 -1.52
N PRO A 416 19.80 1.86 -1.35
CA PRO A 416 20.56 2.13 -0.15
C PRO A 416 21.03 3.58 -0.13
N LEU A 417 20.93 4.24 1.01
CA LEU A 417 21.49 5.57 1.18
C LEU A 417 23.02 5.51 1.18
N ALA A 418 23.66 6.55 0.67
CA ALA A 418 25.12 6.64 0.59
C ALA A 418 25.78 6.46 1.98
N ALA A 419 26.89 5.75 2.00
CA ALA A 419 27.69 5.62 3.20
C ALA A 419 28.29 6.98 3.59
N GLN A 420 28.09 7.38 4.83
CA GLN A 420 28.69 8.59 5.41
C GLN A 420 29.65 8.18 6.50
N ASN A 421 30.94 8.26 6.20
CA ASN A 421 32.00 7.99 7.17
C ASN A 421 32.64 9.31 7.62
N GLY A 422 32.69 9.58 8.91
CA GLY A 422 33.32 10.77 9.47
C GLY A 422 33.06 10.95 10.97
N ALA A 423 33.95 11.62 11.67
CA ALA A 423 33.81 12.10 13.06
C ALA A 423 33.11 11.13 14.04
N GLY A 424 33.54 9.86 14.07
CA GLY A 424 32.97 8.85 14.99
C GLY A 424 31.69 8.19 14.51
N MET A 425 31.34 8.35 13.23
CA MET A 425 30.24 7.67 12.59
C MET A 425 30.77 6.58 11.65
N LEU A 426 30.32 5.35 11.86
CA LEU A 426 30.62 4.19 11.03
C LEU A 426 29.35 3.79 10.30
N THR A 427 29.43 3.64 8.99
CA THR A 427 28.27 3.22 8.17
C THR A 427 28.60 1.98 7.37
N ALA A 428 27.66 1.05 7.32
CA ALA A 428 27.70 -0.09 6.41
C ALA A 428 26.43 -0.08 5.54
N VAL A 429 26.63 -0.38 4.27
CA VAL A 429 25.56 -0.52 3.28
C VAL A 429 25.57 -1.96 2.81
N GLN A 430 24.43 -2.61 2.86
CA GLN A 430 24.21 -3.94 2.28
C GLN A 430 23.06 -3.87 1.29
N ASP A 431 23.33 -4.40 0.12
CA ASP A 431 22.35 -4.57 -0.93
C ASP A 431 22.34 -6.04 -1.36
N ALA A 432 21.23 -6.71 -1.09
CA ALA A 432 21.02 -8.07 -1.56
C ALA A 432 19.51 -8.34 -1.66
N TYR A 433 19.15 -9.29 -2.51
CA TYR A 433 17.75 -9.62 -2.81
C TYR A 433 16.95 -8.44 -3.38
N GLY A 434 17.63 -7.44 -3.94
CA GLY A 434 17.02 -6.24 -4.46
C GLY A 434 16.48 -5.30 -3.39
N ILE A 435 17.08 -5.28 -2.22
CA ILE A 435 16.75 -4.36 -1.13
C ILE A 435 18.05 -3.84 -0.54
N GLY A 436 18.19 -2.51 -0.53
CA GLY A 436 19.34 -1.83 0.02
C GLY A 436 19.07 -1.26 1.40
N VAL A 437 19.83 -1.70 2.40
CA VAL A 437 19.74 -1.21 3.79
C VAL A 437 21.05 -0.56 4.19
N ARG A 438 20.98 0.63 4.79
CA ARG A 438 22.12 1.29 5.42
C ARG A 438 22.00 1.18 6.93
N VAL A 439 23.08 0.75 7.58
CA VAL A 439 23.22 0.81 9.04
C VAL A 439 24.30 1.82 9.38
N ALA A 440 23.94 2.82 10.16
CA ALA A 440 24.86 3.84 10.66
C ALA A 440 24.99 3.72 12.18
N MET A 441 26.22 3.76 12.67
CA MET A 441 26.52 3.70 14.09
C MET A 441 27.33 4.92 14.51
N GLN A 442 26.94 5.55 15.60
CA GLN A 442 27.63 6.71 16.17
C GLN A 442 27.77 6.56 17.68
N ASP A 443 28.98 6.76 18.17
CA ASP A 443 29.23 6.80 19.61
C ASP A 443 28.88 8.17 20.17
N VAL A 444 28.03 8.19 21.19
CA VAL A 444 27.63 9.40 21.90
C VAL A 444 28.33 9.38 23.29
N ILE A 445 29.08 10.44 23.60
CA ILE A 445 29.82 10.56 24.84
C ILE A 445 28.91 10.35 26.06
N ASN A 446 29.25 9.40 26.90
CA ASN A 446 28.53 9.02 28.13
C ASN A 446 27.13 8.48 27.98
N GLN A 447 26.63 8.30 26.75
CA GLN A 447 25.25 7.79 26.52
C GLN A 447 25.24 6.40 25.90
N GLY A 448 26.26 6.00 25.18
CA GLY A 448 26.36 4.73 24.48
C GLY A 448 26.45 4.91 22.96
N ARG A 449 26.10 3.86 22.22
CA ARG A 449 26.14 3.83 20.77
C ARG A 449 24.73 3.99 20.20
N VAL A 450 24.54 4.99 19.36
CA VAL A 450 23.32 5.17 18.56
C VAL A 450 23.45 4.36 17.28
N VAL A 451 22.46 3.53 16.99
CA VAL A 451 22.36 2.74 15.77
C VAL A 451 21.14 3.24 15.00
N SER A 452 21.34 3.64 13.76
CA SER A 452 20.29 4.04 12.82
C SER A 452 20.25 3.08 11.65
N ILE A 453 19.06 2.64 11.29
CA ILE A 453 18.83 1.75 10.16
C ILE A 453 17.93 2.49 9.21
N ASP A 454 18.41 2.69 8.00
CA ASP A 454 17.75 3.49 6.98
C ASP A 454 17.48 2.68 5.72
N LEU A 455 16.33 2.92 5.12
CA LEU A 455 15.93 2.36 3.84
C LEU A 455 15.16 3.42 3.06
N LEU A 456 15.52 3.62 1.80
CA LEU A 456 14.80 4.48 0.88
C LEU A 456 14.02 3.59 -0.09
N ALA A 457 12.72 3.84 -0.22
CA ALA A 457 11.82 3.08 -1.07
C ALA A 457 10.94 3.99 -1.91
N GLY A 458 10.50 3.46 -3.05
CA GLY A 458 9.51 4.08 -3.91
C GLY A 458 8.52 3.03 -4.41
N VAL A 459 7.27 3.39 -4.52
CA VAL A 459 6.19 2.51 -5.00
C VAL A 459 5.37 3.23 -6.05
N ALA A 460 5.07 2.54 -7.14
CA ALA A 460 4.15 3.03 -8.15
C ALA A 460 3.31 1.89 -8.73
N VAL A 461 2.12 2.24 -9.22
CA VAL A 461 1.30 1.37 -10.05
C VAL A 461 1.87 1.35 -11.46
N LEU A 462 2.21 0.16 -11.97
CA LEU A 462 2.73 0.00 -13.34
C LEU A 462 1.61 -0.24 -14.34
N ASP A 463 0.65 -1.10 -13.99
CA ASP A 463 -0.43 -1.48 -14.89
C ASP A 463 -1.71 -1.73 -14.10
N GLU A 464 -2.68 -0.85 -14.30
CA GLU A 464 -4.00 -0.92 -13.64
C GLU A 464 -4.83 -2.12 -14.11
N ASP A 465 -4.56 -2.64 -15.33
CA ASP A 465 -5.28 -3.77 -15.88
C ASP A 465 -4.84 -5.14 -15.32
N GLN A 466 -3.75 -5.16 -14.56
CA GLN A 466 -3.19 -6.40 -13.99
C GLN A 466 -3.56 -6.65 -12.53
N CYS A 467 -4.49 -5.89 -11.99
CA CYS A 467 -4.99 -6.11 -10.62
C CYS A 467 -6.52 -6.01 -10.58
N VAL A 468 -7.11 -6.84 -9.74
CA VAL A 468 -8.54 -6.80 -9.36
C VAL A 468 -8.61 -6.76 -7.84
N VAL A 469 -9.39 -5.85 -7.29
CA VAL A 469 -9.56 -5.75 -5.84
C VAL A 469 -10.79 -6.54 -5.41
N VAL A 470 -10.58 -7.50 -4.54
CA VAL A 470 -11.63 -8.29 -3.90
C VAL A 470 -11.94 -7.67 -2.55
N LEU A 471 -13.21 -7.39 -2.29
CA LEU A 471 -13.68 -6.91 -0.99
C LEU A 471 -13.98 -8.09 -0.05
N ALA A 472 -13.66 -7.92 1.26
CA ALA A 472 -13.95 -8.95 2.25
C ALA A 472 -14.33 -8.40 3.62
#